data_f293cd45888ee0678bc82fd9b4a8e86e
#
_entry.id   f293cd45888ee0678bc82fd9b4a8e86e
#
_cell.length_a   1.000
_cell.length_b   1.000
_cell.length_c   1.000
_cell.angle_alpha   90.00
_cell.angle_beta   90.00
_cell.angle_gamma   90.00
#
_symmetry.space_group_name_H-M   'P 1'
#
loop_
_entity.id
_entity.type
_entity.pdbx_description
1 polymer ?
#
loop_
_entity_poly.entity_id
_entity_poly.type
_entity_poly.pdbx_seq_one_letter_code
_entity_poly.pdbx_strand_id
1 'polypeptide(L)'
;MLDTNTTIVTTPVSVRLRRSPFWPRSHAAGGHNYTSYNHTLIAADFKSPEEDYRHLKSAVQLWDVGCERQIELRGPDAKRLAQAATPRDLDKMADDQCFYIPTVDAKGGMTNDPVLIKVAEDHYWVSIADSDLILFFKGVAAAMRLDVCVDEADVWPLGIQGPKAAELARRVWGDDVMNIRFFRHKRMDVNGVPMLLARSGYSTQGGFELYFEGRAGASALWDQLMAMGSDLDVQAGSPCQSERVESGMLSYLSDITPDMTPFEAGLGKFCEMTRDVGCLGWQALREAQEPMRQIRPIEISGGPLPPMREFWRVVSELGETVGRISSACRAWSYDCNAAIGLIDRSHWQPGTKFTVETSDGPRSAIVREKFWNR
;
A
#
# COMPACT_ATOMS: atom_id res chain seq x y z
N MET A 1 13.69 20.62 -21.26
CA MET A 1 14.04 21.79 -20.43
C MET A 1 13.34 21.63 -19.12
N LEU A 2 14.07 21.52 -18.01
CA LEU A 2 13.46 21.56 -16.69
C LEU A 2 12.82 22.93 -16.52
N ASP A 3 11.56 22.95 -16.10
CA ASP A 3 10.84 24.18 -15.80
C ASP A 3 11.61 24.93 -14.71
N THR A 4 12.15 26.09 -15.06
CA THR A 4 12.94 26.94 -14.16
C THR A 4 12.09 27.55 -13.02
N ASN A 5 10.78 27.34 -13.04
CA ASN A 5 9.85 27.76 -11.99
C ASN A 5 9.58 26.66 -10.93
N THR A 6 10.27 25.53 -10.97
CA THR A 6 10.11 24.52 -9.93
C THR A 6 10.79 25.01 -8.65
N THR A 7 10.01 25.53 -7.72
CA THR A 7 10.50 25.83 -6.37
C THR A 7 10.90 24.51 -5.72
N ILE A 8 12.21 24.31 -5.51
CA ILE A 8 12.69 23.17 -4.72
C ILE A 8 12.31 23.44 -3.26
N VAL A 9 11.32 22.69 -2.77
CA VAL A 9 10.97 22.71 -1.37
C VAL A 9 11.90 21.75 -0.63
N THR A 10 12.82 22.29 0.16
CA THR A 10 13.67 21.48 1.03
C THR A 10 12.99 21.32 2.39
N THR A 11 12.79 20.09 2.82
CA THR A 11 12.31 19.80 4.18
C THR A 11 13.51 19.73 5.11
N PRO A 12 13.62 20.61 6.13
CA PRO A 12 14.72 20.57 7.06
C PRO A 12 14.68 19.28 7.89
N VAL A 13 15.85 18.78 8.29
CA VAL A 13 15.94 17.66 9.24
C VAL A 13 15.20 18.04 10.51
N SER A 14 14.23 17.21 10.93
CA SER A 14 13.36 17.47 12.05
C SER A 14 13.11 16.18 12.83
N VAL A 15 12.94 16.29 14.15
CA VAL A 15 12.48 15.17 15.00
C VAL A 15 11.08 14.69 14.64
N ARG A 16 10.31 15.46 13.87
CA ARG A 16 9.00 15.07 13.35
C ARG A 16 9.09 14.07 12.22
N LEU A 17 10.23 13.99 11.53
CA LEU A 17 10.48 13.05 10.43
C LEU A 17 11.32 11.90 10.96
N ARG A 18 10.69 10.78 11.08
CA ARG A 18 11.28 9.53 11.54
C ARG A 18 12.16 8.91 10.46
N ARG A 19 13.03 8.03 10.88
CA ARG A 19 13.87 7.20 10.01
C ARG A 19 13.79 5.77 10.49
N SER A 20 13.63 4.84 9.56
CA SER A 20 13.69 3.42 9.86
C SER A 20 15.10 3.00 10.32
N PRO A 21 15.28 1.84 10.92
CA PRO A 21 16.60 1.28 11.18
C PRO A 21 17.36 0.87 9.92
N PHE A 22 16.66 0.71 8.77
CA PHE A 22 17.26 0.40 7.46
C PHE A 22 17.68 1.67 6.69
N TRP A 23 17.19 2.85 7.09
CA TRP A 23 17.44 4.11 6.39
C TRP A 23 18.93 4.39 6.11
N PRO A 24 19.91 4.13 7.01
CA PRO A 24 21.32 4.38 6.71
C PRO A 24 21.81 3.60 5.48
N ARG A 25 21.32 2.38 5.29
CA ARG A 25 21.69 1.51 4.16
C ARG A 25 20.95 1.88 2.89
N SER A 26 19.65 2.10 2.99
CA SER A 26 18.81 2.56 1.88
C SER A 26 19.32 3.89 1.31
N HIS A 27 19.64 4.85 2.19
CA HIS A 27 20.22 6.13 1.77
C HIS A 27 21.61 5.97 1.12
N ALA A 28 22.51 5.19 1.72
CA ALA A 28 23.83 4.93 1.18
C ALA A 28 23.80 4.19 -0.18
N ALA A 29 22.74 3.42 -0.44
CA ALA A 29 22.51 2.74 -1.71
C ALA A 29 22.01 3.67 -2.84
N GLY A 30 21.87 4.98 -2.58
CA GLY A 30 21.50 5.98 -3.59
C GLY A 30 20.05 6.47 -3.50
N GLY A 31 19.34 6.13 -2.43
CA GLY A 31 17.96 6.63 -2.24
C GLY A 31 17.88 8.16 -2.31
N HIS A 32 16.98 8.66 -3.13
CA HIS A 32 16.75 10.10 -3.32
C HIS A 32 15.26 10.40 -3.57
N ASN A 33 14.92 11.67 -3.78
CA ASN A 33 13.53 12.12 -3.92
C ASN A 33 12.64 11.66 -2.76
N TYR A 34 13.08 11.93 -1.52
CA TYR A 34 12.36 11.50 -0.33
C TYR A 34 10.98 12.13 -0.21
N THR A 35 10.02 11.32 0.20
CA THR A 35 8.71 11.78 0.66
C THR A 35 8.49 11.35 2.12
N SER A 36 7.45 11.90 2.74
CA SER A 36 7.01 11.51 4.08
C SER A 36 5.78 10.60 3.97
N TYR A 37 5.83 9.48 4.66
CA TYR A 37 4.73 8.54 4.79
C TYR A 37 4.66 8.10 6.26
N ASN A 38 3.52 8.26 6.92
CA ASN A 38 3.38 8.03 8.37
C ASN A 38 4.47 8.74 9.20
N HIS A 39 4.78 10.01 8.88
CA HIS A 39 5.85 10.81 9.51
C HIS A 39 7.26 10.21 9.37
N THR A 40 7.46 9.26 8.48
CA THR A 40 8.74 8.57 8.24
C THR A 40 9.23 8.88 6.82
N LEU A 41 10.53 9.14 6.68
CA LEU A 41 11.14 9.34 5.37
C LEU A 41 11.20 8.02 4.60
N ILE A 42 10.75 8.05 3.36
CA ILE A 42 10.89 6.95 2.40
C ILE A 42 11.47 7.50 1.09
N ALA A 43 12.45 6.82 0.51
CA ALA A 43 12.97 7.16 -0.81
C ALA A 43 11.92 6.83 -1.88
N ALA A 44 11.75 7.71 -2.86
CA ALA A 44 10.88 7.44 -4.00
C ALA A 44 11.64 6.72 -5.13
N ASP A 45 12.90 7.08 -5.34
CA ASP A 45 13.73 6.56 -6.43
C ASP A 45 15.15 6.23 -5.95
N PHE A 46 15.84 5.34 -6.69
CA PHE A 46 17.25 5.00 -6.50
C PHE A 46 18.09 5.27 -7.76
N LYS A 47 17.49 5.16 -8.94
CA LYS A 47 18.08 5.53 -10.23
C LYS A 47 17.11 6.46 -10.96
N SER A 48 16.36 5.95 -11.90
CA SER A 48 15.25 6.64 -12.53
C SER A 48 13.98 5.80 -12.38
N PRO A 49 12.78 6.40 -12.45
CA PRO A 49 11.52 5.64 -12.36
C PRO A 49 11.44 4.47 -13.35
N GLU A 50 11.98 4.62 -14.57
CA GLU A 50 11.99 3.55 -15.56
C GLU A 50 13.00 2.45 -15.22
N GLU A 51 14.23 2.80 -14.81
CA GLU A 51 15.26 1.83 -14.46
C GLU A 51 14.84 1.02 -13.22
N ASP A 52 14.33 1.68 -12.19
CA ASP A 52 13.84 1.04 -10.97
C ASP A 52 12.66 0.09 -11.26
N TYR A 53 11.72 0.53 -12.14
CA TYR A 53 10.62 -0.31 -12.60
C TYR A 53 11.09 -1.56 -13.36
N ARG A 54 12.02 -1.40 -14.33
CA ARG A 54 12.54 -2.53 -15.12
C ARG A 54 13.33 -3.51 -14.27
N HIS A 55 14.09 -2.98 -13.31
CA HIS A 55 14.82 -3.79 -12.35
C HIS A 55 13.88 -4.60 -11.45
N LEU A 56 12.84 -3.98 -10.89
CA LEU A 56 11.81 -4.67 -10.09
C LEU A 56 11.21 -5.87 -10.84
N LYS A 57 10.96 -5.71 -12.14
CA LYS A 57 10.36 -6.77 -12.97
C LYS A 57 11.32 -7.88 -13.41
N SER A 58 12.62 -7.74 -13.20
CA SER A 58 13.63 -8.69 -13.68
C SER A 58 14.50 -9.33 -12.59
N ALA A 59 14.59 -8.70 -11.43
CA ALA A 59 15.54 -9.10 -10.39
C ALA A 59 14.90 -9.13 -9.00
N VAL A 60 15.56 -8.58 -7.98
CA VAL A 60 15.02 -8.42 -6.63
C VAL A 60 15.44 -7.08 -6.03
N GLN A 61 14.52 -6.41 -5.38
CA GLN A 61 14.75 -5.17 -4.66
C GLN A 61 14.51 -5.32 -3.17
N LEU A 62 15.30 -4.62 -2.37
CA LEU A 62 15.08 -4.40 -0.95
C LEU A 62 14.42 -3.02 -0.78
N TRP A 63 13.23 -2.99 -0.19
CA TRP A 63 12.44 -1.79 0.04
C TRP A 63 12.43 -1.44 1.53
N ASP A 64 13.05 -0.33 1.90
CA ASP A 64 12.88 0.23 3.23
C ASP A 64 11.49 0.84 3.38
N VAL A 65 10.52 0.01 3.72
CA VAL A 65 9.13 0.40 3.98
C VAL A 65 8.83 0.52 5.48
N GLY A 66 9.85 0.81 6.29
CA GLY A 66 9.69 1.10 7.71
C GLY A 66 8.81 2.33 8.02
N CYS A 67 8.31 2.99 6.99
CA CYS A 67 7.26 3.99 7.07
C CYS A 67 5.86 3.39 7.32
N GLU A 68 5.65 2.11 7.05
CA GLU A 68 4.41 1.40 7.39
C GLU A 68 4.41 1.09 8.89
N ARG A 69 3.87 2.01 9.69
CA ARG A 69 3.81 1.86 11.14
C ARG A 69 2.93 0.67 11.51
N GLN A 70 3.34 -0.04 12.56
CA GLN A 70 2.60 -1.18 13.08
C GLN A 70 1.82 -0.75 14.32
N ILE A 71 0.49 -0.71 14.23
CA ILE A 71 -0.35 -0.56 15.42
C ILE A 71 -0.47 -1.93 16.07
N GLU A 72 -0.06 -2.03 17.32
CA GLU A 72 -0.21 -3.23 18.13
C GLU A 72 -1.54 -3.21 18.88
N LEU A 73 -2.33 -4.26 18.70
CA LEU A 73 -3.53 -4.54 19.47
C LEU A 73 -3.27 -5.78 20.31
N ARG A 74 -3.24 -5.65 21.65
CA ARG A 74 -2.93 -6.76 22.56
C ARG A 74 -3.90 -6.79 23.73
N GLY A 75 -4.52 -7.93 23.96
CA GLY A 75 -5.43 -8.18 25.06
C GLY A 75 -6.67 -8.98 24.64
N PRO A 76 -7.49 -9.39 25.61
CA PRO A 76 -8.64 -10.27 25.37
C PRO A 76 -9.63 -9.74 24.32
N ASP A 77 -9.76 -8.41 24.20
CA ASP A 77 -10.65 -7.76 23.24
C ASP A 77 -9.94 -7.31 21.95
N ALA A 78 -8.67 -7.71 21.70
CA ALA A 78 -7.91 -7.26 20.53
C ALA A 78 -8.61 -7.58 19.20
N LYS A 79 -9.11 -8.83 19.04
CA LYS A 79 -9.89 -9.25 17.87
C LYS A 79 -11.18 -8.44 17.74
N ARG A 80 -11.89 -8.20 18.84
CA ARG A 80 -13.13 -7.44 18.87
C ARG A 80 -12.91 -5.98 18.46
N LEU A 81 -11.80 -5.37 18.89
CA LEU A 81 -11.42 -4.05 18.46
C LEU A 81 -11.08 -4.00 16.95
N ALA A 82 -10.29 -4.96 16.47
CA ALA A 82 -9.99 -5.06 15.04
C ALA A 82 -11.26 -5.24 14.20
N GLN A 83 -12.19 -6.12 14.64
CA GLN A 83 -13.47 -6.37 13.98
C GLN A 83 -14.36 -5.12 13.96
N ALA A 84 -14.36 -4.32 15.02
CA ALA A 84 -15.13 -3.06 15.05
C ALA A 84 -14.72 -2.08 13.96
N ALA A 85 -13.47 -2.14 13.50
CA ALA A 85 -12.93 -1.25 12.48
C ALA A 85 -13.15 -1.74 11.04
N THR A 86 -13.45 -3.04 10.81
CA THR A 86 -13.53 -3.61 9.45
C THR A 86 -14.77 -4.44 9.20
N PRO A 87 -15.40 -4.33 8.01
CA PRO A 87 -16.47 -5.23 7.60
C PRO A 87 -15.96 -6.61 7.16
N ARG A 88 -14.65 -6.85 7.13
CA ARG A 88 -14.11 -8.17 6.82
C ARG A 88 -14.29 -9.11 7.99
N ASP A 89 -14.81 -10.31 7.72
CA ASP A 89 -15.06 -11.33 8.73
C ASP A 89 -13.74 -11.91 9.28
N LEU A 90 -13.34 -11.49 10.47
CA LEU A 90 -12.10 -11.92 11.12
C LEU A 90 -12.21 -13.33 11.77
N ASP A 91 -13.41 -13.92 11.88
CA ASP A 91 -13.56 -15.31 12.29
C ASP A 91 -12.96 -16.29 11.28
N LYS A 92 -12.78 -15.85 10.03
CA LYS A 92 -12.15 -16.62 8.94
C LYS A 92 -10.62 -16.52 8.92
N MET A 93 -10.03 -15.74 9.83
CA MET A 93 -8.58 -15.51 9.86
C MET A 93 -7.85 -16.63 10.63
N ALA A 94 -6.95 -17.33 9.97
CA ALA A 94 -6.11 -18.34 10.61
C ALA A 94 -4.92 -17.72 11.38
N ASP A 95 -4.28 -18.51 12.25
CA ASP A 95 -3.22 -18.02 13.15
C ASP A 95 -1.95 -17.51 12.44
N ASP A 96 -1.63 -18.08 11.27
CA ASP A 96 -0.46 -17.71 10.47
C ASP A 96 -0.83 -16.76 9.32
N GLN A 97 -1.92 -15.99 9.44
CA GLN A 97 -2.49 -15.26 8.31
C GLN A 97 -2.38 -13.75 8.44
N CYS A 98 -2.18 -13.11 7.29
CA CYS A 98 -2.38 -11.69 7.06
C CYS A 98 -3.70 -11.46 6.33
N PHE A 99 -4.45 -10.42 6.69
CA PHE A 99 -5.64 -9.98 5.99
C PHE A 99 -5.48 -8.53 5.53
N TYR A 100 -5.66 -8.26 4.25
CA TYR A 100 -5.89 -6.91 3.77
C TYR A 100 -7.32 -6.50 4.13
N ILE A 101 -7.47 -5.49 4.97
CA ILE A 101 -8.77 -5.09 5.52
C ILE A 101 -9.11 -3.63 5.15
N PRO A 102 -10.26 -3.36 4.53
CA PRO A 102 -10.78 -2.00 4.53
C PRO A 102 -11.18 -1.63 5.96
N THR A 103 -10.63 -0.57 6.52
CA THR A 103 -11.11 -0.02 7.79
C THR A 103 -12.05 1.14 7.53
N VAL A 104 -13.13 1.23 8.32
CA VAL A 104 -14.20 2.20 8.09
C VAL A 104 -14.66 2.84 9.39
N ASP A 105 -15.20 4.06 9.27
CA ASP A 105 -15.91 4.73 10.35
C ASP A 105 -17.37 4.26 10.46
N ALA A 106 -18.11 4.80 11.41
CA ALA A 106 -19.52 4.46 11.64
C ALA A 106 -20.46 4.84 10.48
N LYS A 107 -20.01 5.68 9.54
CA LYS A 107 -20.76 6.06 8.33
C LYS A 107 -20.36 5.23 7.11
N GLY A 108 -19.43 4.28 7.26
CA GLY A 108 -18.91 3.45 6.18
C GLY A 108 -17.82 4.12 5.32
N GLY A 109 -17.37 5.33 5.69
CA GLY A 109 -16.23 6.00 5.07
C GLY A 109 -14.91 5.32 5.44
N MET A 110 -14.02 5.16 4.46
CA MET A 110 -12.75 4.48 4.68
C MET A 110 -11.80 5.32 5.55
N THR A 111 -11.28 4.71 6.60
CA THR A 111 -10.28 5.33 7.48
C THR A 111 -8.85 4.89 7.18
N ASN A 112 -8.68 3.75 6.51
CA ASN A 112 -7.42 3.20 6.00
C ASN A 112 -7.71 1.88 5.25
N ASP A 113 -6.66 1.27 4.68
CA ASP A 113 -6.70 -0.04 4.02
C ASP A 113 -5.51 -0.93 4.42
N PRO A 114 -5.32 -1.17 5.74
CA PRO A 114 -4.12 -1.82 6.25
C PRO A 114 -4.09 -3.32 5.99
N VAL A 115 -2.91 -3.91 6.24
CA VAL A 115 -2.77 -5.35 6.43
C VAL A 115 -2.85 -5.68 7.92
N LEU A 116 -3.83 -6.48 8.31
CA LEU A 116 -3.95 -7.05 9.65
C LEU A 116 -3.15 -8.35 9.71
N ILE A 117 -2.27 -8.49 10.70
CA ILE A 117 -1.39 -9.64 10.91
C ILE A 117 -1.77 -10.27 12.25
N LYS A 118 -2.18 -11.55 12.25
CA LYS A 118 -2.44 -12.28 13.49
C LYS A 118 -1.12 -12.82 14.06
N VAL A 119 -0.60 -12.16 15.08
CA VAL A 119 0.67 -12.52 15.72
C VAL A 119 0.47 -13.65 16.76
N ALA A 120 -0.64 -13.58 17.48
CA ALA A 120 -1.12 -14.60 18.43
C ALA A 120 -2.64 -14.47 18.60
N GLU A 121 -3.26 -15.27 19.46
CA GLU A 121 -4.72 -15.31 19.65
C GLU A 121 -5.30 -13.94 20.03
N ASP A 122 -4.64 -13.25 20.95
CA ASP A 122 -5.03 -11.95 21.49
C ASP A 122 -4.01 -10.83 21.13
N HIS A 123 -3.28 -11.02 20.04
CA HIS A 123 -2.22 -10.11 19.62
C HIS A 123 -2.20 -9.95 18.09
N TYR A 124 -2.43 -8.71 17.64
CA TYR A 124 -2.45 -8.35 16.23
C TYR A 124 -1.53 -7.14 15.97
N TRP A 125 -0.91 -7.14 14.79
CA TRP A 125 -0.32 -5.93 14.21
C TRP A 125 -1.21 -5.45 13.06
N VAL A 126 -1.38 -4.13 12.98
CA VAL A 126 -2.06 -3.46 11.88
C VAL A 126 -1.01 -2.64 11.14
N SER A 127 -0.56 -3.13 9.98
CA SER A 127 0.38 -2.45 9.09
C SER A 127 -0.36 -1.39 8.28
N ILE A 128 -0.20 -0.12 8.67
CA ILE A 128 -1.07 0.96 8.19
C ILE A 128 -0.51 1.70 6.97
N ALA A 129 -1.41 2.11 6.09
CA ALA A 129 -1.16 3.16 5.12
C ALA A 129 -1.10 4.54 5.81
N ASP A 130 -0.74 5.59 5.06
CA ASP A 130 -0.43 6.93 5.57
C ASP A 130 -1.60 7.57 6.31
N SER A 131 -1.61 7.43 7.64
CA SER A 131 -2.61 8.06 8.52
C SER A 131 -2.25 7.90 10.00
N ASP A 132 -2.95 8.62 10.86
CA ASP A 132 -2.91 8.43 12.31
C ASP A 132 -4.01 7.45 12.79
N LEU A 133 -4.17 6.32 12.11
CA LEU A 133 -5.20 5.31 12.42
C LEU A 133 -5.12 4.80 13.87
N ILE A 134 -3.96 4.88 14.52
CA ILE A 134 -3.80 4.53 15.94
C ILE A 134 -4.76 5.33 16.84
N LEU A 135 -5.03 6.60 16.51
CA LEU A 135 -5.94 7.44 17.29
C LEU A 135 -7.39 6.94 17.16
N PHE A 136 -7.78 6.45 15.98
CA PHE A 136 -9.08 5.82 15.77
C PHE A 136 -9.23 4.58 16.64
N PHE A 137 -8.26 3.66 16.63
CA PHE A 137 -8.29 2.46 17.47
C PHE A 137 -8.34 2.78 18.96
N LYS A 138 -7.53 3.75 19.44
CA LYS A 138 -7.58 4.22 20.84
C LYS A 138 -8.95 4.78 21.19
N GLY A 139 -9.55 5.59 20.32
CA GLY A 139 -10.87 6.16 20.52
C GLY A 139 -11.97 5.10 20.58
N VAL A 140 -11.94 4.12 19.66
CA VAL A 140 -12.91 3.02 19.62
C VAL A 140 -12.77 2.12 20.85
N ALA A 141 -11.53 1.74 21.23
CA ALA A 141 -11.28 0.94 22.42
C ALA A 141 -11.84 1.59 23.68
N ALA A 142 -11.59 2.89 23.86
CA ALA A 142 -12.09 3.65 25.01
C ALA A 142 -13.62 3.77 25.00
N ALA A 143 -14.24 4.09 23.86
CA ALA A 143 -15.69 4.23 23.72
C ALA A 143 -16.43 2.91 23.98
N MET A 144 -15.90 1.80 23.51
CA MET A 144 -16.44 0.46 23.70
C MET A 144 -16.03 -0.19 25.03
N ARG A 145 -15.16 0.46 25.81
CA ARG A 145 -14.61 -0.06 27.09
C ARG A 145 -13.99 -1.44 26.96
N LEU A 146 -13.15 -1.61 25.91
CA LEU A 146 -12.50 -2.88 25.62
C LEU A 146 -11.26 -3.08 26.48
N ASP A 147 -11.02 -4.33 26.89
CA ASP A 147 -9.79 -4.76 27.56
C ASP A 147 -8.71 -5.08 26.51
N VAL A 148 -8.09 -4.01 26.01
CA VAL A 148 -7.07 -4.08 24.96
C VAL A 148 -6.09 -2.93 25.09
N CYS A 149 -4.79 -3.22 24.98
CA CYS A 149 -3.73 -2.23 24.83
C CYS A 149 -3.60 -1.89 23.34
N VAL A 150 -3.53 -0.58 23.03
CA VAL A 150 -3.36 -0.05 21.68
C VAL A 150 -2.12 0.84 21.68
N ASP A 151 -1.02 0.34 21.14
CA ASP A 151 0.26 1.05 21.07
C ASP A 151 0.88 0.94 19.67
N GLU A 152 2.00 1.63 19.45
CA GLU A 152 2.83 1.44 18.28
C GLU A 152 3.93 0.43 18.61
N ALA A 153 3.96 -0.68 17.87
CA ALA A 153 5.01 -1.68 18.00
C ALA A 153 6.35 -1.16 17.45
N ASP A 154 7.47 -1.48 18.12
CA ASP A 154 8.80 -1.25 17.56
C ASP A 154 9.14 -2.32 16.52
N VAL A 155 8.40 -2.28 15.40
CA VAL A 155 8.49 -3.23 14.29
C VAL A 155 8.61 -2.45 12.99
N TRP A 156 9.57 -2.83 12.16
CA TRP A 156 9.98 -2.11 10.97
C TRP A 156 9.94 -3.01 9.74
N PRO A 157 8.98 -2.83 8.85
CA PRO A 157 8.88 -3.63 7.62
C PRO A 157 10.03 -3.35 6.66
N LEU A 158 10.53 -4.45 6.05
CA LEU A 158 11.46 -4.45 4.92
C LEU A 158 10.85 -5.31 3.81
N GLY A 159 10.57 -4.71 2.65
CA GLY A 159 10.10 -5.45 1.48
C GLY A 159 11.26 -6.13 0.75
N ILE A 160 11.04 -7.36 0.29
CA ILE A 160 11.93 -8.12 -0.58
C ILE A 160 11.09 -8.48 -1.80
N GLN A 161 11.17 -7.67 -2.85
CA GLN A 161 10.20 -7.71 -3.96
C GLN A 161 10.88 -8.00 -5.29
N GLY A 162 10.21 -8.76 -6.14
CA GLY A 162 10.66 -9.10 -7.49
C GLY A 162 10.69 -10.60 -7.77
N PRO A 163 10.85 -11.03 -9.04
CA PRO A 163 10.76 -12.44 -9.44
C PRO A 163 11.84 -13.34 -8.82
N LYS A 164 12.97 -12.77 -8.38
CA LYS A 164 14.04 -13.51 -7.71
C LYS A 164 13.97 -13.43 -6.17
N ALA A 165 12.96 -12.76 -5.60
CA ALA A 165 12.83 -12.59 -4.15
C ALA A 165 12.70 -13.92 -3.40
N ALA A 166 12.00 -14.89 -3.96
CA ALA A 166 11.85 -16.22 -3.34
C ALA A 166 13.19 -16.98 -3.25
N GLU A 167 14.04 -16.87 -4.27
CA GLU A 167 15.37 -17.47 -4.25
C GLU A 167 16.28 -16.80 -3.21
N LEU A 168 16.24 -15.47 -3.10
CA LEU A 168 16.96 -14.75 -2.06
C LEU A 168 16.52 -15.19 -0.66
N ALA A 169 15.19 -15.22 -0.43
CA ALA A 169 14.63 -15.65 0.85
C ALA A 169 15.06 -17.09 1.21
N ARG A 170 15.04 -18.00 0.24
CA ARG A 170 15.48 -19.38 0.41
C ARG A 170 16.95 -19.48 0.83
N ARG A 171 17.83 -18.69 0.23
CA ARG A 171 19.27 -18.65 0.57
C ARG A 171 19.51 -18.16 2.00
N VAL A 172 18.73 -17.18 2.45
CA VAL A 172 18.92 -16.56 3.77
C VAL A 172 18.28 -17.38 4.88
N TRP A 173 17.11 -17.96 4.66
CA TRP A 173 16.30 -18.61 5.70
C TRP A 173 16.02 -20.09 5.45
N GLY A 174 16.55 -20.67 4.37
CA GLY A 174 16.35 -22.08 4.03
C GLY A 174 15.06 -22.38 3.25
N ASP A 175 14.88 -23.64 2.88
CA ASP A 175 13.82 -24.10 1.99
C ASP A 175 12.40 -23.93 2.61
N ASP A 176 12.30 -23.92 3.91
CA ASP A 176 11.03 -23.80 4.63
C ASP A 176 10.22 -22.55 4.27
N VAL A 177 10.89 -21.45 3.87
CA VAL A 177 10.20 -20.22 3.48
C VAL A 177 9.40 -20.37 2.20
N MET A 178 9.75 -21.35 1.35
CA MET A 178 9.02 -21.64 0.12
C MET A 178 7.63 -22.20 0.38
N ASN A 179 7.40 -22.77 1.58
CA ASN A 179 6.09 -23.28 2.01
C ASN A 179 5.15 -22.20 2.54
N ILE A 180 5.64 -20.98 2.76
CA ILE A 180 4.80 -19.85 3.16
C ILE A 180 3.88 -19.48 1.98
N ARG A 181 2.57 -19.68 2.13
CA ARG A 181 1.58 -19.32 1.12
C ARG A 181 1.35 -17.81 1.08
N PHE A 182 0.83 -17.31 -0.03
CA PHE A 182 0.48 -15.90 -0.16
C PHE A 182 -0.48 -15.43 0.95
N PHE A 183 -0.18 -14.29 1.55
CA PHE A 183 -0.84 -13.73 2.74
C PHE A 183 -0.79 -14.65 3.97
N ARG A 184 0.29 -15.46 4.07
CA ARG A 184 0.68 -16.19 5.28
C ARG A 184 2.01 -15.72 5.78
N HIS A 185 2.28 -15.97 7.05
CA HIS A 185 3.55 -15.59 7.68
C HIS A 185 4.13 -16.74 8.51
N LYS A 186 5.42 -16.60 8.83
CA LYS A 186 6.13 -17.50 9.74
C LYS A 186 7.03 -16.65 10.65
N ARG A 187 7.04 -16.98 11.94
CA ARG A 187 8.04 -16.40 12.83
C ARG A 187 9.40 -16.99 12.53
N MET A 188 10.38 -16.11 12.52
CA MET A 188 11.78 -16.42 12.24
C MET A 188 12.64 -15.82 13.34
N ASP A 189 13.84 -16.35 13.51
CA ASP A 189 14.93 -15.74 14.27
C ASP A 189 16.15 -15.65 13.37
N VAL A 190 16.74 -14.49 13.28
CA VAL A 190 17.97 -14.29 12.54
C VAL A 190 19.00 -13.65 13.47
N ASN A 191 20.04 -14.43 13.82
CA ASN A 191 21.10 -14.01 14.72
C ASN A 191 20.59 -13.49 16.08
N GLY A 192 19.57 -14.12 16.63
CA GLY A 192 18.96 -13.76 17.91
C GLY A 192 17.98 -12.56 17.83
N VAL A 193 17.63 -12.10 16.64
CA VAL A 193 16.63 -11.06 16.44
C VAL A 193 15.34 -11.70 15.95
N PRO A 194 14.25 -11.59 16.72
CA PRO A 194 12.96 -12.11 16.31
C PRO A 194 12.39 -11.26 15.16
N MET A 195 11.72 -11.92 14.24
CA MET A 195 11.04 -11.29 13.12
C MET A 195 9.92 -12.16 12.59
N LEU A 196 9.04 -11.56 11.81
CA LEU A 196 7.97 -12.25 11.14
C LEU A 196 8.15 -12.07 9.62
N LEU A 197 8.27 -13.18 8.90
CA LEU A 197 8.36 -13.18 7.44
C LEU A 197 6.99 -13.51 6.85
N ALA A 198 6.38 -12.56 6.16
CA ALA A 198 5.13 -12.73 5.45
C ALA A 198 5.37 -12.86 3.95
N ARG A 199 4.63 -13.74 3.28
CA ARG A 199 4.60 -13.77 1.82
C ARG A 199 3.57 -12.79 1.31
N SER A 200 3.96 -11.54 1.26
CA SER A 200 3.16 -10.38 0.89
C SER A 200 4.02 -9.34 0.19
N GLY A 201 3.45 -8.22 -0.17
CA GLY A 201 4.16 -7.10 -0.77
C GLY A 201 3.25 -6.20 -1.59
N TYR A 202 3.74 -5.00 -1.83
CA TYR A 202 3.05 -3.99 -2.62
C TYR A 202 3.55 -4.00 -4.09
N SER A 203 3.66 -5.21 -4.66
CA SER A 203 3.96 -5.44 -6.07
C SER A 203 3.28 -6.72 -6.57
N THR A 204 3.06 -6.83 -7.88
CA THR A 204 2.61 -8.08 -8.51
C THR A 204 3.77 -8.98 -8.92
N GLN A 205 5.00 -8.61 -8.57
CA GLN A 205 6.21 -9.34 -8.97
C GLN A 205 6.56 -10.49 -8.01
N GLY A 206 5.76 -10.65 -6.94
CA GLY A 206 6.03 -11.60 -5.86
C GLY A 206 7.07 -11.10 -4.88
N GLY A 207 7.18 -11.78 -3.75
CA GLY A 207 8.13 -11.42 -2.71
C GLY A 207 7.66 -11.70 -1.31
N PHE A 208 8.33 -11.03 -0.37
CA PHE A 208 8.08 -11.13 1.05
C PHE A 208 8.15 -9.75 1.69
N GLU A 209 7.53 -9.63 2.84
CA GLU A 209 7.69 -8.53 3.78
C GLU A 209 8.20 -9.09 5.09
N LEU A 210 9.32 -8.55 5.53
CA LEU A 210 9.95 -8.91 6.78
C LEU A 210 9.61 -7.86 7.83
N TYR A 211 8.88 -8.24 8.86
CA TYR A 211 8.55 -7.41 10.02
C TYR A 211 9.64 -7.58 11.07
N PHE A 212 10.60 -6.67 11.06
CA PHE A 212 11.80 -6.69 11.89
C PHE A 212 11.52 -6.06 13.24
N GLU A 213 11.69 -6.82 14.35
CA GLU A 213 11.39 -6.34 15.69
C GLU A 213 12.60 -5.63 16.30
N GLY A 214 12.38 -4.39 16.76
CA GLY A 214 13.45 -3.53 17.29
C GLY A 214 14.28 -2.85 16.21
N ARG A 215 15.44 -2.35 16.58
CA ARG A 215 16.31 -1.57 15.69
C ARG A 215 17.72 -2.18 15.54
N ALA A 216 18.12 -2.95 16.53
CA ALA A 216 19.46 -3.55 16.55
C ALA A 216 19.61 -4.63 15.49
N GLY A 217 20.69 -4.62 14.71
CA GLY A 217 20.96 -5.63 13.69
C GLY A 217 20.34 -5.34 12.30
N ALA A 218 19.47 -4.34 12.15
CA ALA A 218 18.84 -4.03 10.87
C ALA A 218 19.83 -3.77 9.73
N SER A 219 20.88 -2.99 9.99
CA SER A 219 21.94 -2.75 9.00
C SER A 219 22.71 -4.04 8.63
N ALA A 220 22.97 -4.91 9.61
CA ALA A 220 23.65 -6.19 9.36
C ALA A 220 22.79 -7.14 8.52
N LEU A 221 21.47 -7.18 8.78
CA LEU A 221 20.52 -7.93 7.98
C LEU A 221 20.46 -7.42 6.53
N TRP A 222 20.41 -6.10 6.35
CA TRP A 222 20.46 -5.50 5.02
C TRP A 222 21.73 -5.92 4.26
N ASP A 223 22.89 -5.78 4.90
CA ASP A 223 24.19 -6.16 4.31
C ASP A 223 24.24 -7.65 3.98
N GLN A 224 23.68 -8.51 4.83
CA GLN A 224 23.56 -9.95 4.58
C GLN A 224 22.70 -10.26 3.34
N LEU A 225 21.51 -9.62 3.23
CA LEU A 225 20.63 -9.80 2.09
C LEU A 225 21.30 -9.35 0.79
N MET A 226 21.98 -8.21 0.79
CA MET A 226 22.73 -7.71 -0.37
C MET A 226 23.87 -8.67 -0.77
N ALA A 227 24.64 -9.18 0.20
CA ALA A 227 25.75 -10.09 -0.06
C ALA A 227 25.28 -11.45 -0.61
N MET A 228 24.24 -12.04 -0.01
CA MET A 228 23.71 -13.35 -0.41
C MET A 228 22.95 -13.32 -1.73
N GLY A 229 22.53 -12.15 -2.17
CA GLY A 229 21.85 -11.93 -3.44
C GLY A 229 22.70 -11.29 -4.52
N SER A 230 24.01 -11.20 -4.35
CA SER A 230 24.90 -10.47 -5.28
C SER A 230 24.82 -10.98 -6.74
N ASP A 231 24.65 -12.29 -6.96
CA ASP A 231 24.45 -12.92 -8.27
C ASP A 231 22.97 -12.90 -8.74
N LEU A 232 22.05 -12.52 -7.88
CA LEU A 232 20.62 -12.32 -8.20
C LEU A 232 20.32 -10.90 -8.65
N ASP A 233 21.32 -10.02 -8.68
CA ASP A 233 21.19 -8.59 -8.94
C ASP A 233 20.28 -7.91 -7.92
N VAL A 234 20.56 -8.12 -6.61
CA VAL A 234 19.84 -7.42 -5.53
C VAL A 234 20.21 -5.95 -5.53
N GLN A 235 19.21 -5.09 -5.55
CA GLN A 235 19.40 -3.65 -5.43
C GLN A 235 18.43 -3.06 -4.40
N ALA A 236 18.77 -1.88 -3.87
CA ALA A 236 17.81 -1.07 -3.15
C ALA A 236 16.72 -0.57 -4.11
N GLY A 237 15.52 -0.42 -3.60
CA GLY A 237 14.38 0.09 -4.34
C GLY A 237 13.29 0.63 -3.41
N SER A 238 12.16 0.96 -3.99
CA SER A 238 10.99 1.47 -3.29
C SER A 238 9.69 1.05 -3.99
N PRO A 239 8.53 1.17 -3.33
CA PRO A 239 7.23 0.96 -3.98
C PRO A 239 7.12 1.73 -5.28
N CYS A 240 6.90 1.00 -6.38
CA CYS A 240 6.97 1.55 -7.73
C CYS A 240 5.62 2.10 -8.19
N GLN A 241 5.56 3.42 -8.45
CA GLN A 241 4.32 4.10 -8.89
C GLN A 241 3.76 3.47 -10.18
N SER A 242 4.60 3.20 -11.18
CA SER A 242 4.15 2.64 -12.46
C SER A 242 3.58 1.24 -12.27
N GLU A 243 4.27 0.39 -11.53
CA GLU A 243 3.84 -1.00 -11.31
C GLU A 243 2.53 -1.07 -10.52
N ARG A 244 2.35 -0.26 -9.45
CA ARG A 244 1.12 -0.26 -8.68
C ARG A 244 -0.09 0.23 -9.48
N VAL A 245 0.08 1.28 -10.31
CA VAL A 245 -1.01 1.82 -11.16
C VAL A 245 -1.38 0.83 -12.25
N GLU A 246 -0.40 0.20 -12.92
CA GLU A 246 -0.63 -0.87 -13.89
C GLU A 246 -1.42 -2.04 -13.29
N SER A 247 -1.18 -2.34 -12.03
CA SER A 247 -1.79 -3.46 -11.30
C SER A 247 -3.10 -3.09 -10.59
N GLY A 248 -3.44 -1.81 -10.53
CA GLY A 248 -4.58 -1.31 -9.78
C GLY A 248 -4.45 -1.52 -8.27
N MET A 249 -3.22 -1.46 -7.74
CA MET A 249 -2.98 -1.40 -6.30
C MET A 249 -3.18 0.03 -5.83
N LEU A 250 -4.15 0.19 -4.94
CA LEU A 250 -4.59 1.50 -4.46
C LEU A 250 -3.67 2.02 -3.37
N SER A 251 -3.60 3.33 -3.24
CA SER A 251 -2.90 4.02 -2.16
C SER A 251 -3.88 4.89 -1.38
N TYR A 252 -3.91 4.73 -0.05
CA TYR A 252 -4.73 5.57 0.82
C TYR A 252 -4.28 7.04 0.75
N LEU A 253 -5.21 7.97 0.83
CA LEU A 253 -5.09 9.41 0.58
C LEU A 253 -4.81 9.81 -0.88
N SER A 254 -4.36 8.89 -1.72
CA SER A 254 -4.29 9.13 -3.18
C SER A 254 -5.54 8.60 -3.87
N ASP A 255 -5.71 7.27 -3.93
CA ASP A 255 -6.82 6.64 -4.65
C ASP A 255 -8.03 6.39 -3.76
N ILE A 256 -7.79 6.10 -2.49
CA ILE A 256 -8.81 5.91 -1.46
C ILE A 256 -8.81 7.14 -0.56
N THR A 257 -9.96 7.79 -0.44
CA THR A 257 -10.14 8.99 0.40
C THR A 257 -11.23 8.73 1.45
N PRO A 258 -11.26 9.48 2.59
CA PRO A 258 -12.22 9.24 3.68
C PRO A 258 -13.69 9.38 3.30
N ASP A 259 -13.98 10.05 2.19
CA ASP A 259 -15.34 10.21 1.63
C ASP A 259 -15.79 9.02 0.76
N MET A 260 -14.95 7.98 0.64
CA MET A 260 -15.24 6.78 -0.14
C MET A 260 -15.63 5.61 0.76
N THR A 261 -16.51 4.76 0.25
CA THR A 261 -16.81 3.45 0.82
C THR A 261 -15.90 2.37 0.21
N PRO A 262 -15.74 1.20 0.84
CA PRO A 262 -15.04 0.06 0.23
C PRO A 262 -15.61 -0.36 -1.14
N PHE A 263 -16.91 -0.14 -1.38
CA PHE A 263 -17.54 -0.47 -2.67
C PHE A 263 -17.09 0.47 -3.79
N GLU A 264 -16.95 1.76 -3.50
CA GLU A 264 -16.40 2.75 -4.43
C GLU A 264 -14.93 2.47 -4.74
N ALA A 265 -14.17 2.01 -3.74
CA ALA A 265 -12.78 1.59 -3.90
C ALA A 265 -12.62 0.22 -4.62
N GLY A 266 -13.71 -0.49 -4.95
CA GLY A 266 -13.64 -1.84 -5.55
C GLY A 266 -13.21 -2.93 -4.56
N LEU A 267 -13.29 -2.66 -3.26
CA LEU A 267 -12.91 -3.56 -2.17
C LEU A 267 -14.09 -4.34 -1.58
N GLY A 268 -15.27 -4.26 -2.18
CA GLY A 268 -16.49 -4.91 -1.70
C GLY A 268 -16.35 -6.42 -1.45
N LYS A 269 -15.46 -7.11 -2.19
CA LYS A 269 -15.16 -8.53 -1.98
C LYS A 269 -14.58 -8.86 -0.59
N PHE A 270 -14.09 -7.87 0.13
CA PHE A 270 -13.57 -8.00 1.49
C PHE A 270 -14.62 -7.66 2.56
N CYS A 271 -15.82 -7.26 2.16
CA CYS A 271 -16.90 -6.87 3.07
C CYS A 271 -17.88 -8.03 3.25
N GLU A 272 -18.08 -8.49 4.48
CA GLU A 272 -19.13 -9.46 4.81
C GLU A 272 -20.45 -8.70 5.01
N MET A 273 -21.36 -8.82 4.02
CA MET A 273 -22.64 -8.08 4.02
C MET A 273 -23.85 -8.99 4.26
N THR A 274 -23.64 -10.30 4.39
CA THR A 274 -24.74 -11.26 4.62
C THR A 274 -25.14 -11.35 6.10
N ARG A 275 -24.20 -11.03 7.00
CA ARG A 275 -24.42 -10.99 8.46
C ARG A 275 -23.64 -9.84 9.08
N ASP A 276 -24.13 -9.30 10.17
CA ASP A 276 -23.37 -8.33 10.97
C ASP A 276 -22.20 -9.03 11.65
N VAL A 277 -20.99 -8.57 11.37
CA VAL A 277 -19.74 -9.08 11.97
C VAL A 277 -19.28 -8.26 13.18
N GLY A 278 -20.02 -7.23 13.57
CA GLY A 278 -19.65 -6.31 14.65
C GLY A 278 -18.81 -5.12 14.20
N CYS A 279 -18.84 -4.78 12.90
CA CYS A 279 -18.18 -3.59 12.36
C CYS A 279 -19.04 -2.34 12.61
N LEU A 280 -18.43 -1.26 13.09
CA LEU A 280 -19.13 0.02 13.38
C LEU A 280 -19.88 0.58 12.18
N GLY A 281 -19.32 0.46 10.98
CA GLY A 281 -19.91 0.96 9.74
C GLY A 281 -20.83 -0.03 9.03
N TRP A 282 -21.08 -1.22 9.58
CA TRP A 282 -21.73 -2.31 8.85
C TRP A 282 -23.13 -1.93 8.31
N GLN A 283 -23.96 -1.24 9.12
CA GLN A 283 -25.30 -0.81 8.70
C GLN A 283 -25.23 0.19 7.53
N ALA A 284 -24.36 1.20 7.62
CA ALA A 284 -24.17 2.17 6.56
C ALA A 284 -23.65 1.53 5.26
N LEU A 285 -22.70 0.59 5.39
CA LEU A 285 -22.17 -0.18 4.24
C LEU A 285 -23.24 -1.05 3.60
N ARG A 286 -24.12 -1.66 4.38
CA ARG A 286 -25.25 -2.44 3.86
C ARG A 286 -26.15 -1.63 2.94
N GLU A 287 -26.35 -0.36 3.25
CA GLU A 287 -27.14 0.59 2.44
C GLU A 287 -26.37 1.11 1.22
N ALA A 288 -25.05 1.09 1.26
CA ALA A 288 -24.16 1.66 0.24
C ALA A 288 -23.59 0.62 -0.77
N GLN A 289 -24.12 -0.61 -0.83
CA GLN A 289 -23.59 -1.69 -1.68
C GLN A 289 -23.66 -1.39 -3.18
N GLU A 290 -24.52 -0.47 -3.61
CA GLU A 290 -24.60 -0.01 -4.99
C GLU A 290 -24.00 1.39 -5.13
N PRO A 291 -22.71 1.52 -5.33
CA PRO A 291 -22.04 2.82 -5.38
C PRO A 291 -22.46 3.61 -6.62
N MET A 292 -22.50 4.94 -6.50
CA MET A 292 -22.76 5.87 -7.61
C MET A 292 -21.49 6.26 -8.38
N ARG A 293 -20.33 5.95 -7.85
CA ARG A 293 -19.00 6.13 -8.45
C ARG A 293 -18.08 4.98 -8.04
N GLN A 294 -17.08 4.65 -8.85
CA GLN A 294 -16.16 3.56 -8.52
C GLN A 294 -14.81 3.76 -9.18
N ILE A 295 -13.76 3.22 -8.55
CA ILE A 295 -12.41 3.12 -9.11
C ILE A 295 -12.45 2.31 -10.42
N ARG A 296 -11.83 2.89 -11.46
CA ARG A 296 -11.69 2.30 -12.81
C ARG A 296 -10.27 2.44 -13.34
N PRO A 297 -9.81 1.46 -14.14
CA PRO A 297 -8.60 1.60 -14.94
C PRO A 297 -8.86 2.54 -16.12
N ILE A 298 -8.01 3.55 -16.27
CA ILE A 298 -8.13 4.57 -17.30
C ILE A 298 -6.86 4.61 -18.14
N GLU A 299 -7.02 4.62 -19.45
CA GLU A 299 -5.92 4.88 -20.37
C GLU A 299 -6.03 6.31 -20.90
N ILE A 300 -4.95 7.09 -20.75
CA ILE A 300 -4.88 8.50 -21.17
C ILE A 300 -4.02 8.61 -22.44
N SER A 301 -4.56 9.19 -23.50
CA SER A 301 -3.89 9.34 -24.77
C SER A 301 -2.78 10.38 -24.75
N GLY A 302 -1.86 10.30 -25.72
CA GLY A 302 -0.81 11.28 -25.96
C GLY A 302 0.55 10.87 -25.40
N GLY A 303 1.50 11.82 -25.44
CA GLY A 303 2.87 11.64 -24.95
C GLY A 303 2.96 11.49 -23.42
N PRO A 304 4.18 11.56 -22.85
CA PRO A 304 4.39 11.46 -21.42
C PRO A 304 3.47 12.40 -20.63
N LEU A 305 2.99 11.94 -19.48
CA LEU A 305 2.14 12.73 -18.61
C LEU A 305 2.96 13.76 -17.81
N PRO A 306 2.41 14.96 -17.53
CA PRO A 306 3.01 15.88 -16.61
C PRO A 306 2.98 15.34 -15.17
N PRO A 307 3.82 15.87 -14.26
CA PRO A 307 3.75 15.52 -12.84
C PRO A 307 2.36 15.82 -12.25
N MET A 308 1.78 14.82 -11.59
CA MET A 308 0.47 14.95 -10.96
C MET A 308 0.62 15.52 -9.55
N ARG A 309 0.19 16.77 -9.33
CA ARG A 309 0.25 17.49 -8.04
C ARG A 309 -1.12 17.62 -7.37
N GLU A 310 -2.18 17.37 -8.13
CA GLU A 310 -3.58 17.43 -7.72
C GLU A 310 -4.39 16.43 -8.54
N PHE A 311 -5.59 16.12 -8.09
CA PHE A 311 -6.49 15.26 -8.87
C PHE A 311 -6.87 15.95 -10.17
N TRP A 312 -6.78 15.20 -11.28
CA TRP A 312 -7.22 15.73 -12.57
C TRP A 312 -8.71 15.47 -12.77
N ARG A 313 -9.42 16.49 -13.17
CA ARG A 313 -10.85 16.41 -13.45
C ARG A 313 -11.12 15.58 -14.71
N VAL A 314 -12.11 14.71 -14.64
CA VAL A 314 -12.63 13.95 -15.77
C VAL A 314 -13.92 14.61 -16.25
N VAL A 315 -13.99 14.92 -17.55
CA VAL A 315 -15.06 15.71 -18.15
C VAL A 315 -15.70 14.91 -19.30
N SER A 316 -17.03 14.79 -19.29
CA SER A 316 -17.81 14.17 -20.36
C SER A 316 -17.76 15.00 -21.65
N GLU A 317 -18.26 14.43 -22.74
CA GLU A 317 -18.40 15.14 -24.03
C GLU A 317 -19.35 16.38 -23.93
N LEU A 318 -20.21 16.41 -22.92
CA LEU A 318 -21.11 17.53 -22.65
C LEU A 318 -20.50 18.60 -21.73
N GLY A 319 -19.25 18.43 -21.30
CA GLY A 319 -18.57 19.37 -20.40
C GLY A 319 -18.87 19.15 -18.91
N GLU A 320 -19.58 18.10 -18.54
CA GLU A 320 -19.92 17.78 -17.15
C GLU A 320 -18.76 17.04 -16.46
N THR A 321 -18.50 17.36 -15.17
CA THR A 321 -17.56 16.57 -14.37
C THR A 321 -18.19 15.22 -14.03
N VAL A 322 -17.51 14.15 -14.45
CA VAL A 322 -17.98 12.75 -14.29
C VAL A 322 -16.97 11.90 -13.51
N GLY A 323 -16.01 12.52 -12.88
CA GLY A 323 -15.03 11.83 -12.05
C GLY A 323 -13.73 12.60 -11.90
N ARG A 324 -12.74 11.88 -11.34
CA ARG A 324 -11.37 12.39 -11.17
C ARG A 324 -10.35 11.29 -11.43
N ILE A 325 -9.17 11.66 -11.90
CA ILE A 325 -7.98 10.79 -11.88
C ILE A 325 -7.27 11.03 -10.55
N SER A 326 -6.94 9.95 -9.85
CA SER A 326 -6.27 9.98 -8.54
C SER A 326 -4.79 9.60 -8.62
N SER A 327 -4.43 8.76 -9.59
CA SER A 327 -3.05 8.36 -9.86
C SER A 327 -2.86 8.14 -11.35
N ALA A 328 -1.71 8.54 -11.87
CA ALA A 328 -1.35 8.31 -13.26
C ALA A 328 0.16 8.16 -13.42
N CYS A 329 0.56 7.39 -14.43
CA CYS A 329 1.98 7.13 -14.73
C CYS A 329 2.17 6.69 -16.18
N ARG A 330 3.44 6.64 -16.59
CA ARG A 330 3.83 5.90 -17.79
C ARG A 330 3.88 4.40 -17.46
N ALA A 331 3.10 3.61 -18.16
CA ALA A 331 3.13 2.15 -18.10
C ALA A 331 4.20 1.63 -19.09
N TRP A 332 5.42 1.50 -18.59
CA TRP A 332 6.61 1.25 -19.42
C TRP A 332 6.55 -0.06 -20.23
N SER A 333 5.96 -1.12 -19.64
CA SER A 333 5.82 -2.41 -20.32
C SER A 333 4.73 -2.41 -21.41
N TYR A 334 3.84 -1.44 -21.40
CA TYR A 334 2.68 -1.37 -22.27
C TYR A 334 2.71 -0.17 -23.22
N ASP A 335 3.74 0.66 -23.10
CA ASP A 335 3.95 1.85 -23.92
C ASP A 335 2.74 2.79 -23.97
N CYS A 336 2.02 2.94 -22.86
CA CYS A 336 0.84 3.79 -22.72
C CYS A 336 0.84 4.58 -21.41
N ASN A 337 -0.09 5.51 -21.24
CA ASN A 337 -0.28 6.19 -19.97
C ASN A 337 -1.43 5.51 -19.22
N ALA A 338 -1.09 4.89 -18.08
CA ALA A 338 -2.02 4.22 -17.18
C ALA A 338 -2.47 5.17 -16.08
N ALA A 339 -3.73 5.05 -15.67
CA ALA A 339 -4.28 5.84 -14.59
C ALA A 339 -5.32 5.05 -13.77
N ILE A 340 -5.48 5.48 -12.53
CA ILE A 340 -6.57 5.10 -11.63
C ILE A 340 -7.52 6.29 -11.55
N GLY A 341 -8.80 6.07 -11.85
CA GLY A 341 -9.83 7.12 -11.79
C GLY A 341 -11.03 6.70 -10.98
N LEU A 342 -11.57 7.62 -10.17
CA LEU A 342 -12.88 7.48 -9.54
C LEU A 342 -13.91 8.05 -10.48
N ILE A 343 -14.74 7.19 -11.10
CA ILE A 343 -15.64 7.55 -12.20
C ILE A 343 -17.10 7.29 -11.82
N ASP A 344 -17.98 8.22 -12.16
CA ASP A 344 -19.40 8.14 -11.91
C ASP A 344 -20.05 6.96 -12.66
N ARG A 345 -21.11 6.40 -12.08
CA ARG A 345 -21.82 5.21 -12.57
C ARG A 345 -22.28 5.35 -14.02
N SER A 346 -22.68 6.54 -14.42
CA SER A 346 -23.11 6.84 -15.79
C SER A 346 -22.00 6.73 -16.85
N HIS A 347 -20.71 6.79 -16.43
CA HIS A 347 -19.56 6.86 -17.33
C HIS A 347 -18.48 5.78 -17.06
N TRP A 348 -18.69 4.86 -16.14
CA TRP A 348 -17.65 3.90 -15.72
C TRP A 348 -17.57 2.62 -16.56
N GLN A 349 -18.42 2.46 -17.59
CA GLN A 349 -18.41 1.26 -18.42
C GLN A 349 -17.15 1.20 -19.29
N PRO A 350 -16.55 0.02 -19.48
CA PRO A 350 -15.42 -0.14 -20.40
C PRO A 350 -15.76 0.40 -21.80
N GLY A 351 -14.81 1.09 -22.41
CA GLY A 351 -14.98 1.75 -23.70
C GLY A 351 -15.54 3.16 -23.65
N THR A 352 -16.05 3.63 -22.50
CA THR A 352 -16.50 5.01 -22.35
C THR A 352 -15.33 5.98 -22.52
N LYS A 353 -15.52 6.99 -23.36
CA LYS A 353 -14.54 8.03 -23.66
C LYS A 353 -14.89 9.33 -22.93
N PHE A 354 -13.88 10.08 -22.56
CA PHE A 354 -13.99 11.39 -21.93
C PHE A 354 -12.69 12.17 -22.05
N THR A 355 -12.68 13.37 -21.55
CA THR A 355 -11.50 14.22 -21.46
C THR A 355 -10.97 14.26 -20.03
N VAL A 356 -9.65 14.14 -19.86
CA VAL A 356 -8.94 14.39 -18.61
C VAL A 356 -8.25 15.74 -18.70
N GLU A 357 -8.54 16.63 -17.77
CA GLU A 357 -7.90 17.94 -17.68
C GLU A 357 -6.58 17.82 -16.91
N THR A 358 -5.50 17.56 -17.63
CA THR A 358 -4.16 17.48 -17.07
C THR A 358 -3.52 18.87 -16.92
N SER A 359 -2.43 18.99 -16.16
CA SER A 359 -1.76 20.29 -15.93
C SER A 359 -1.11 20.87 -17.19
N ASP A 360 -0.91 20.10 -18.25
CA ASP A 360 -0.40 20.55 -19.56
C ASP A 360 -1.49 20.65 -20.64
N GLY A 361 -2.77 20.49 -20.25
CA GLY A 361 -3.92 20.64 -21.13
C GLY A 361 -4.83 19.39 -21.18
N PRO A 362 -5.97 19.48 -21.87
CA PRO A 362 -6.92 18.38 -21.97
C PRO A 362 -6.38 17.22 -22.81
N ARG A 363 -6.63 15.99 -22.36
CA ARG A 363 -6.25 14.77 -23.07
C ARG A 363 -7.44 13.81 -23.17
N SER A 364 -7.58 13.15 -24.30
CA SER A 364 -8.58 12.08 -24.46
C SER A 364 -8.22 10.88 -23.60
N ALA A 365 -9.21 10.26 -23.02
CA ALA A 365 -9.03 9.06 -22.21
C ALA A 365 -10.19 8.07 -22.39
N ILE A 366 -9.96 6.83 -22.00
CA ILE A 366 -10.95 5.74 -22.13
C ILE A 366 -10.92 4.85 -20.87
N VAL A 367 -12.10 4.41 -20.43
CA VAL A 367 -12.24 3.38 -19.41
C VAL A 367 -11.83 2.03 -19.98
N ARG A 368 -10.88 1.34 -19.35
CA ARG A 368 -10.50 -0.03 -19.71
C ARG A 368 -11.37 -1.06 -18.98
N GLU A 369 -11.40 -2.28 -19.49
CA GLU A 369 -12.09 -3.39 -18.84
C GLU A 369 -11.39 -3.81 -17.53
N LYS A 370 -10.06 -3.85 -17.55
CA LYS A 370 -9.22 -4.24 -16.40
C LYS A 370 -7.88 -3.51 -16.39
N PHE A 371 -7.24 -3.51 -15.24
CA PHE A 371 -5.86 -3.06 -15.11
C PHE A 371 -4.89 -3.92 -15.93
N TRP A 372 -3.71 -3.42 -16.23
CA TRP A 372 -2.78 -4.01 -17.21
C TRP A 372 -2.18 -5.35 -16.75
N ASN A 373 -1.95 -5.52 -15.44
CA ASN A 373 -1.38 -6.73 -14.84
C ASN A 373 -2.43 -7.67 -14.21
N ARG A 374 -3.70 -7.53 -14.60
CA ARG A 374 -4.80 -8.36 -14.06
C ARG A 374 -5.56 -9.12 -15.14
#